data_ed8f2453dbc72dca8c2ba58be3e473d7
#
_entry.id   ed8f2453dbc72dca8c2ba58be3e473d7
#
_cell.length_a   1.000
_cell.length_b   1.000
_cell.length_c   1.000
_cell.angle_alpha   90.00
_cell.angle_beta   90.00
_cell.angle_gamma   90.00
#
_symmetry.space_group_name_H-M   'P 1'
#
loop_
_entity.id
_entity.type
_entity.pdbx_description
1 polymer ?
#
loop_
_entity_poly.entity_id
_entity_poly.type
_entity_poly.pdbx_seq_one_letter_code
_entity_poly.pdbx_strand_id
1 'polypeptide(L)'
;MPTALSLTRQPTTLTLKAMASFIFINLFTLGGSMILWLAQLKNVPVSLYESARLDGAGKLRRLVSITIPICSPMILYNVIMSIIGVMQTYAQVITLTGSSGAGKSLFFYVMNIYDNRVQNFGYACALSFILFALIGGLTAVVMKTSKWVYYTEEG
;
A
#
# COMPACT_ATOMS: atom_id res chain seq x y z
N MET A 1 26.04 29.11 23.25
CA MET A 1 25.56 29.29 21.88
C MET A 1 25.73 27.97 21.16
N PRO A 2 24.67 27.21 20.85
CA PRO A 2 24.81 26.02 20.02
C PRO A 2 25.05 26.47 18.57
N THR A 3 26.15 26.00 18.02
CA THR A 3 26.61 26.34 16.66
C THR A 3 25.58 25.97 15.61
N ALA A 4 25.30 26.88 14.69
CA ALA A 4 24.31 26.73 13.60
C ALA A 4 24.49 25.43 12.75
N LEU A 5 25.67 24.84 12.79
CA LEU A 5 26.00 23.55 12.14
C LEU A 5 25.32 22.31 12.78
N SER A 6 24.86 22.41 14.03
CA SER A 6 24.17 21.28 14.70
C SER A 6 22.70 21.19 14.33
N LEU A 7 22.11 22.28 13.83
CA LEU A 7 20.69 22.35 13.48
C LEU A 7 20.39 21.80 12.06
N THR A 8 21.38 21.83 11.17
CA THR A 8 21.21 21.35 9.78
C THR A 8 21.42 19.83 9.62
N ARG A 9 22.06 19.16 10.57
CA ARG A 9 22.35 17.73 10.51
C ARG A 9 21.25 16.83 11.12
N GLN A 10 20.34 17.42 11.89
CA GLN A 10 19.29 16.70 12.63
C GLN A 10 18.11 16.20 11.76
N PRO A 11 17.61 16.92 10.74
CA PRO A 11 16.38 16.48 10.04
C PRO A 11 16.59 15.22 9.22
N THR A 12 17.72 15.04 8.57
CA THR A 12 17.99 13.87 7.72
C THR A 12 18.14 12.57 8.50
N THR A 13 18.83 12.60 9.64
CA THR A 13 19.02 11.41 10.49
C THR A 13 17.73 10.99 11.19
N LEU A 14 16.92 11.97 11.64
CA LEU A 14 15.60 11.70 12.22
C LEU A 14 14.64 11.13 11.17
N THR A 15 14.65 11.67 9.94
CA THR A 15 13.84 11.14 8.83
C THR A 15 14.25 9.73 8.47
N LEU A 16 15.55 9.42 8.39
CA LEU A 16 16.02 8.06 8.09
C LEU A 16 15.62 7.06 9.19
N LYS A 17 15.77 7.44 10.47
CA LYS A 17 15.33 6.60 11.60
C LYS A 17 13.82 6.38 11.59
N ALA A 18 13.04 7.42 11.33
CA ALA A 18 11.59 7.33 11.21
C ALA A 18 11.17 6.42 10.03
N MET A 19 11.83 6.54 8.87
CA MET A 19 11.59 5.66 7.72
C MET A 19 11.93 4.20 8.03
N ALA A 20 13.07 3.94 8.67
CA ALA A 20 13.46 2.60 9.06
C ALA A 20 12.45 1.97 10.04
N SER A 21 12.03 2.74 11.06
CA SER A 21 11.02 2.30 12.02
C SER A 21 9.66 2.04 11.35
N PHE A 22 9.27 2.89 10.39
CA PHE A 22 8.04 2.73 9.62
C PHE A 22 8.06 1.45 8.78
N ILE A 23 9.17 1.17 8.09
CA ILE A 23 9.36 -0.08 7.33
C ILE A 23 9.27 -1.29 8.27
N PHE A 24 9.93 -1.21 9.43
CA PHE A 24 9.95 -2.31 10.40
C PHE A 24 8.55 -2.62 10.94
N ILE A 25 7.75 -1.61 11.29
CA ILE A 25 6.37 -1.79 11.74
C ILE A 25 5.51 -2.41 10.63
N ASN A 26 5.66 -1.95 9.38
CA ASN A 26 4.91 -2.51 8.26
C ASN A 26 5.24 -3.99 7.99
N LEU A 27 6.47 -4.44 8.26
CA LEU A 27 6.83 -5.87 8.17
C LEU A 27 5.99 -6.74 9.12
N PHE A 28 5.70 -6.27 10.33
CA PHE A 28 4.83 -7.01 11.25
C PHE A 28 3.37 -7.04 10.80
N THR A 29 2.93 -6.06 10.03
CA THR A 29 1.53 -5.96 9.55
C THR A 29 1.27 -6.90 8.37
N LEU A 30 2.30 -7.45 7.72
CA LEU A 30 2.15 -8.37 6.58
C LEU A 30 1.40 -9.67 6.92
N GLY A 31 1.36 -10.08 8.19
CA GLY A 31 0.73 -11.33 8.60
C GLY A 31 -0.75 -11.45 8.24
N GLY A 32 -1.51 -10.35 8.33
CA GLY A 32 -2.93 -10.33 7.98
C GLY A 32 -3.19 -10.57 6.49
N SER A 33 -2.42 -9.94 5.63
CA SER A 33 -2.55 -10.12 4.18
C SER A 33 -2.09 -11.51 3.73
N MET A 34 -1.14 -12.12 4.43
CA MET A 34 -0.64 -13.47 4.11
C MET A 34 -1.73 -14.54 4.22
N ILE A 35 -2.65 -14.43 5.18
CA ILE A 35 -3.78 -15.35 5.35
C ILE A 35 -4.72 -15.28 4.13
N LEU A 36 -5.01 -14.06 3.65
CA LEU A 36 -5.83 -13.86 2.46
C LEU A 36 -5.19 -14.47 1.21
N TRP A 37 -3.89 -14.29 1.05
CA TRP A 37 -3.15 -14.90 -0.05
C TRP A 37 -3.15 -16.43 0.01
N LEU A 38 -2.98 -16.98 1.21
CA LEU A 38 -3.02 -18.44 1.41
C LEU A 38 -4.40 -19.01 1.09
N ALA A 39 -5.47 -18.33 1.51
CA ALA A 39 -6.83 -18.72 1.18
C ALA A 39 -7.08 -18.73 -0.33
N GLN A 40 -6.66 -17.68 -1.03
CA GLN A 40 -6.80 -17.58 -2.49
C GLN A 40 -6.01 -18.68 -3.22
N LEU A 41 -4.79 -18.97 -2.79
CA LEU A 41 -3.98 -20.04 -3.39
C LEU A 41 -4.61 -21.42 -3.19
N LYS A 42 -5.31 -21.64 -2.08
CA LYS A 42 -6.04 -22.90 -1.83
C LYS A 42 -7.29 -23.05 -2.70
N ASN A 43 -7.87 -21.96 -3.17
CA ASN A 43 -9.04 -21.99 -4.06
C ASN A 43 -8.69 -22.40 -5.50
N VAL A 44 -7.41 -22.45 -5.87
CA VAL A 44 -6.99 -22.93 -7.20
C VAL A 44 -7.19 -24.44 -7.29
N PRO A 45 -7.99 -24.96 -8.22
CA PRO A 45 -8.25 -26.38 -8.38
C PRO A 45 -6.96 -27.17 -8.62
N VAL A 46 -6.76 -28.23 -7.85
CA VAL A 46 -5.57 -29.09 -7.95
C VAL A 46 -5.50 -29.78 -9.31
N SER A 47 -6.65 -30.09 -9.91
CA SER A 47 -6.76 -30.73 -11.22
C SER A 47 -6.04 -29.95 -12.34
N LEU A 48 -6.03 -28.61 -12.27
CA LEU A 48 -5.29 -27.76 -13.23
C LEU A 48 -3.78 -27.94 -13.13
N TYR A 49 -3.28 -28.18 -11.91
CA TYR A 49 -1.86 -28.45 -11.71
C TYR A 49 -1.47 -29.86 -12.14
N GLU A 50 -2.38 -30.83 -11.99
CA GLU A 50 -2.17 -32.22 -12.39
C GLU A 50 -2.14 -32.35 -13.92
N SER A 51 -3.12 -31.77 -14.61
CA SER A 51 -3.14 -31.75 -16.08
C SER A 51 -1.89 -31.08 -16.66
N ALA A 52 -1.51 -29.90 -16.11
CA ALA A 52 -0.29 -29.22 -16.54
C ALA A 52 1.00 -30.02 -16.25
N ARG A 53 0.99 -30.91 -15.25
CA ARG A 53 2.10 -31.82 -14.99
C ARG A 53 2.20 -32.93 -16.04
N LEU A 54 1.06 -33.45 -16.47
CA LEU A 54 1.00 -34.45 -17.54
C LEU A 54 1.48 -33.86 -18.87
N ASP A 55 1.20 -32.57 -19.12
CA ASP A 55 1.70 -31.83 -20.27
C ASP A 55 3.19 -31.43 -20.18
N GLY A 56 3.90 -31.87 -19.13
CA GLY A 56 5.32 -31.59 -18.93
C GLY A 56 5.62 -30.14 -18.52
N ALA A 57 4.64 -29.36 -18.08
CA ALA A 57 4.85 -27.97 -17.66
C ALA A 57 5.68 -27.88 -16.38
N GLY A 58 6.81 -27.17 -16.46
CA GLY A 58 7.68 -26.88 -15.33
C GLY A 58 7.00 -25.99 -14.28
N LYS A 59 7.59 -25.92 -13.06
CA LYS A 59 7.03 -25.14 -11.93
C LYS A 59 6.78 -23.68 -12.26
N LEU A 60 7.72 -23.01 -12.93
CA LEU A 60 7.60 -21.60 -13.32
C LEU A 60 6.47 -21.38 -14.35
N ARG A 61 6.36 -22.27 -15.34
CA ARG A 61 5.30 -22.18 -16.36
C ARG A 61 3.92 -22.34 -15.71
N ARG A 62 3.74 -23.25 -14.76
CA ARG A 62 2.48 -23.41 -14.01
C ARG A 62 2.17 -22.19 -13.15
N LEU A 63 3.16 -21.57 -12.52
CA LEU A 63 2.97 -20.36 -11.75
C LEU A 63 2.45 -19.21 -12.63
N VAL A 64 3.07 -18.99 -13.78
CA VAL A 64 2.71 -17.86 -14.65
C VAL A 64 1.42 -18.11 -15.43
N SER A 65 1.17 -19.35 -15.88
CA SER A 65 0.03 -19.66 -16.76
C SER A 65 -1.24 -20.07 -16.01
N ILE A 66 -1.13 -20.52 -14.75
CA ILE A 66 -2.29 -20.98 -13.97
C ILE A 66 -2.49 -20.12 -12.73
N THR A 67 -1.47 -20.04 -11.85
CA THR A 67 -1.62 -19.40 -10.55
C THR A 67 -1.85 -17.90 -10.66
N ILE A 68 -1.01 -17.19 -11.41
CA ILE A 68 -1.11 -15.72 -11.53
C ILE A 68 -2.44 -15.28 -12.15
N PRO A 69 -2.92 -15.85 -13.29
CA PRO A 69 -4.21 -15.47 -13.84
C PRO A 69 -5.38 -15.71 -12.90
N ILE A 70 -5.43 -16.87 -12.23
CA ILE A 70 -6.52 -17.21 -11.31
C ILE A 70 -6.47 -16.31 -10.06
N CYS A 71 -5.28 -15.92 -9.60
CA CYS A 71 -5.12 -15.00 -8.46
C CYS A 71 -5.21 -13.53 -8.86
N SER A 72 -5.43 -13.21 -10.14
CA SER A 72 -5.42 -11.82 -10.62
C SER A 72 -6.46 -10.90 -9.93
N PRO A 73 -7.69 -11.32 -9.58
CA PRO A 73 -8.63 -10.48 -8.85
C PRO A 73 -8.10 -10.11 -7.45
N MET A 74 -7.43 -11.05 -6.78
CA MET A 74 -6.84 -10.81 -5.47
C MET A 74 -5.65 -9.86 -5.55
N ILE A 75 -4.84 -9.96 -6.59
CA ILE A 75 -3.73 -9.03 -6.86
C ILE A 75 -4.28 -7.62 -7.02
N LEU A 76 -5.31 -7.45 -7.86
CA LEU A 76 -5.96 -6.16 -8.08
C LEU A 76 -6.52 -5.59 -6.77
N TYR A 77 -7.24 -6.39 -5.98
CA TYR A 77 -7.76 -5.99 -4.67
C TYR A 77 -6.64 -5.48 -3.75
N ASN A 78 -5.54 -6.23 -3.62
CA ASN A 78 -4.42 -5.83 -2.76
C ASN A 78 -3.73 -4.55 -3.24
N VAL A 79 -3.59 -4.35 -4.55
CA VAL A 79 -3.02 -3.11 -5.12
C VAL A 79 -3.90 -1.92 -4.75
N ILE A 80 -5.22 -2.02 -4.93
CA ILE A 80 -6.15 -0.94 -4.59
C ILE A 80 -6.10 -0.65 -3.08
N MET A 81 -6.19 -1.67 -2.23
CA MET A 81 -6.14 -1.50 -0.78
C MET A 81 -4.80 -0.92 -0.31
N SER A 82 -3.69 -1.28 -0.95
CA SER A 82 -2.38 -0.70 -0.66
C SER A 82 -2.31 0.78 -1.01
N ILE A 83 -2.85 1.19 -2.16
CA ILE A 83 -2.91 2.61 -2.57
C ILE A 83 -3.70 3.42 -1.55
N ILE A 84 -4.89 2.94 -1.17
CA ILE A 84 -5.75 3.60 -0.19
C ILE A 84 -5.03 3.68 1.17
N GLY A 85 -4.47 2.58 1.64
CA GLY A 85 -3.80 2.50 2.93
C GLY A 85 -2.59 3.44 3.04
N VAL A 86 -1.73 3.47 2.02
CA VAL A 86 -0.55 4.36 2.00
C VAL A 86 -0.97 5.83 2.01
N MET A 87 -1.98 6.19 1.22
CA MET A 87 -2.45 7.59 1.14
C MET A 87 -3.16 8.07 2.41
N GLN A 88 -3.69 7.16 3.23
CA GLN A 88 -4.40 7.47 4.46
C GLN A 88 -3.55 7.26 5.73
N THR A 89 -2.29 6.83 5.58
CA THR A 89 -1.41 6.56 6.73
C THR A 89 -0.97 7.86 7.40
N TYR A 90 -1.64 8.24 8.49
CA TYR A 90 -1.20 9.38 9.30
C TYR A 90 -0.87 8.99 10.74
N ALA A 91 -1.64 8.08 11.35
CA ALA A 91 -1.50 7.71 12.75
C ALA A 91 -0.12 7.12 13.06
N GLN A 92 0.38 6.23 12.21
CA GLN A 92 1.72 5.65 12.35
C GLN A 92 2.81 6.70 12.21
N VAL A 93 2.65 7.65 11.26
CA VAL A 93 3.62 8.71 11.03
C VAL A 93 3.71 9.62 12.26
N ILE A 94 2.57 10.07 12.80
CA ILE A 94 2.54 10.98 13.96
C ILE A 94 3.07 10.29 15.23
N THR A 95 2.79 9.00 15.39
CA THR A 95 3.28 8.22 16.54
C THR A 95 4.80 8.07 16.50
N LEU A 96 5.39 7.90 15.32
CA LEU A 96 6.83 7.72 15.15
C LEU A 96 7.61 9.03 15.19
N THR A 97 7.04 10.12 14.69
CA THR A 97 7.75 11.39 14.51
C THR A 97 7.32 12.47 15.50
N GLY A 98 6.21 12.24 16.21
CA GLY A 98 5.63 13.24 17.09
C GLY A 98 5.32 14.53 16.33
N SER A 99 5.53 15.67 16.98
CA SER A 99 5.39 17.00 16.37
C SER A 99 6.64 17.46 15.59
N SER A 100 7.62 16.58 15.39
CA SER A 100 8.84 16.91 14.65
C SER A 100 8.57 17.07 13.15
N GLY A 101 9.34 17.92 12.48
CA GLY A 101 9.21 18.17 11.04
C GLY A 101 9.48 16.95 10.15
N ALA A 102 10.03 15.85 10.70
CA ALA A 102 10.33 14.63 9.96
C ALA A 102 9.07 13.93 9.43
N GLY A 103 7.97 13.95 10.19
CA GLY A 103 6.68 13.40 9.76
C GLY A 103 6.09 14.13 8.56
N LYS A 104 6.24 15.45 8.55
CA LYS A 104 5.78 16.30 7.43
C LYS A 104 6.54 16.01 6.13
N SER A 105 7.82 15.66 6.23
CA SER A 105 8.62 15.27 5.07
C SER A 105 8.18 13.94 4.44
N LEU A 106 7.72 12.98 5.28
CA LEU A 106 7.30 11.66 4.81
C LEU A 106 5.93 11.67 4.14
N PHE A 107 4.95 12.37 4.76
CA PHE A 107 3.55 12.39 4.31
C PHE A 107 2.97 13.80 4.43
N PHE A 108 3.62 14.74 3.76
CA PHE A 108 3.32 16.17 3.84
C PHE A 108 1.83 16.50 3.67
N TYR A 109 1.17 15.88 2.70
CA TYR A 109 -0.22 16.18 2.39
C TYR A 109 -1.17 15.75 3.52
N VAL A 110 -0.99 14.53 4.03
CA VAL A 110 -1.81 13.99 5.12
C VAL A 110 -1.55 14.76 6.42
N MET A 111 -0.31 15.15 6.67
CA MET A 111 0.04 15.97 7.83
C MET A 111 -0.57 17.38 7.76
N ASN A 112 -0.67 17.98 6.57
CA ASN A 112 -1.37 19.26 6.40
C ASN A 112 -2.86 19.16 6.72
N ILE A 113 -3.53 18.08 6.30
CA ILE A 113 -4.93 17.85 6.66
C ILE A 113 -5.06 17.76 8.17
N TYR A 114 -4.17 17.02 8.83
CA TYR A 114 -4.19 16.85 10.27
C TYR A 114 -3.92 18.16 11.03
N ASP A 115 -2.88 18.90 10.67
CA ASP A 115 -2.49 20.15 11.33
C ASP A 115 -3.60 21.22 11.25
N ASN A 116 -4.33 21.27 10.13
CA ASN A 116 -5.36 22.30 9.89
C ASN A 116 -6.76 21.92 10.39
N ARG A 117 -7.02 20.68 10.80
CA ARG A 117 -8.35 20.20 11.20
C ARG A 117 -8.96 20.95 12.40
N VAL A 118 -8.12 21.50 13.29
CA VAL A 118 -8.56 22.20 14.49
C VAL A 118 -8.64 23.70 14.26
N GLN A 119 -7.66 24.28 13.57
CA GLN A 119 -7.54 25.72 13.39
C GLN A 119 -8.26 26.22 12.14
N ASN A 120 -8.22 25.46 11.04
CA ASN A 120 -8.78 25.82 9.73
C ASN A 120 -9.59 24.64 9.18
N PHE A 121 -10.72 24.34 9.81
CA PHE A 121 -11.54 23.17 9.45
C PHE A 121 -11.95 23.15 7.96
N GLY A 122 -12.36 24.29 7.42
CA GLY A 122 -12.72 24.40 5.99
C GLY A 122 -11.57 24.05 5.04
N TYR A 123 -10.35 24.49 5.39
CA TYR A 123 -9.16 24.18 4.60
C TYR A 123 -8.81 22.69 4.67
N ALA A 124 -8.90 22.09 5.86
CA ALA A 124 -8.68 20.65 6.02
C ALA A 124 -9.69 19.82 5.22
N CYS A 125 -10.97 20.22 5.21
CA CYS A 125 -12.00 19.60 4.39
C CYS A 125 -11.69 19.68 2.88
N ALA A 126 -11.29 20.85 2.39
CA ALA A 126 -10.91 21.04 0.99
C ALA A 126 -9.73 20.12 0.58
N LEU A 127 -8.70 20.04 1.42
CA LEU A 127 -7.57 19.14 1.20
C LEU A 127 -7.99 17.66 1.18
N SER A 128 -8.93 17.28 2.06
CA SER A 128 -9.47 15.90 2.11
C SER A 128 -10.23 15.53 0.85
N PHE A 129 -10.99 16.48 0.25
CA PHE A 129 -11.64 16.29 -1.04
C PHE A 129 -10.64 16.09 -2.18
N ILE A 130 -9.56 16.86 -2.20
CA ILE A 130 -8.50 16.69 -3.20
C ILE A 130 -7.84 15.31 -3.03
N LEU A 131 -7.55 14.90 -1.80
CA LEU A 131 -7.01 13.56 -1.52
C LEU A 131 -7.95 12.46 -2.00
N PHE A 132 -9.25 12.59 -1.71
CA PHE A 132 -10.27 11.65 -2.16
C PHE A 132 -10.32 11.55 -3.69
N ALA A 133 -10.32 12.69 -4.40
CA ALA A 133 -10.30 12.72 -5.86
C ALA A 133 -9.03 12.08 -6.43
N LEU A 134 -7.88 12.30 -5.79
CA LEU A 134 -6.60 11.70 -6.19
C LEU A 134 -6.61 10.17 -6.02
N ILE A 135 -7.04 9.67 -4.86
CA ILE A 135 -7.14 8.24 -4.59
C ILE A 135 -8.15 7.59 -5.55
N GLY A 136 -9.33 8.21 -5.72
CA GLY A 136 -10.36 7.74 -6.64
C GLY A 136 -9.87 7.69 -8.09
N GLY A 137 -9.16 8.73 -8.54
CA GLY A 137 -8.54 8.78 -9.86
C GLY A 137 -7.51 7.69 -10.09
N LEU A 138 -6.58 7.50 -9.13
CA LEU A 138 -5.60 6.42 -9.18
C LEU A 138 -6.26 5.05 -9.22
N THR A 139 -7.26 4.83 -8.37
CA THR A 139 -8.01 3.57 -8.33
C THR A 139 -8.74 3.32 -9.66
N ALA A 140 -9.39 4.33 -10.23
CA ALA A 140 -10.06 4.23 -11.52
C ALA A 140 -9.08 3.90 -12.66
N VAL A 141 -7.89 4.49 -12.65
CA VAL A 141 -6.82 4.18 -13.62
C VAL A 141 -6.37 2.72 -13.47
N VAL A 142 -6.13 2.26 -12.25
CA VAL A 142 -5.73 0.86 -11.99
C VAL A 142 -6.83 -0.09 -12.47
N MET A 143 -8.10 0.17 -12.16
CA MET A 143 -9.23 -0.66 -12.62
C MET A 143 -9.36 -0.65 -14.15
N LYS A 144 -9.23 0.50 -14.80
CA LYS A 144 -9.30 0.60 -16.26
C LYS A 144 -8.15 -0.12 -16.96
N THR A 145 -6.97 -0.13 -16.35
CA THR A 145 -5.78 -0.79 -16.89
C THR A 145 -5.77 -2.30 -16.60
N SER A 146 -6.57 -2.77 -15.64
CA SER A 146 -6.61 -4.17 -15.18
C SER A 146 -7.42 -5.12 -16.09
N LYS A 147 -7.38 -4.91 -17.42
CA LYS A 147 -8.01 -5.82 -18.42
C LYS A 147 -7.44 -7.25 -18.39
N TRP A 148 -6.32 -7.47 -17.72
CA TRP A 148 -5.66 -8.76 -17.53
C TRP A 148 -6.26 -9.58 -16.37
N VAL A 149 -7.22 -9.02 -15.61
CA VAL A 149 -7.88 -9.70 -14.51
C VAL A 149 -8.93 -10.65 -15.07
N TYR A 150 -8.77 -11.94 -14.79
CA TYR A 150 -9.74 -12.96 -15.12
C TYR A 150 -10.84 -12.96 -14.06
N TYR A 151 -12.06 -12.55 -14.44
CA TYR A 151 -13.24 -12.84 -13.66
C TYR A 151 -13.74 -14.20 -14.13
N THR A 152 -13.81 -15.17 -13.23
CA THR A 152 -14.50 -16.42 -13.50
C THR A 152 -15.98 -16.08 -13.54
N GLU A 153 -16.58 -16.03 -14.74
CA GLU A 153 -18.04 -15.99 -14.88
C GLU A 153 -18.53 -17.35 -14.39
N GLU A 154 -19.07 -17.39 -13.19
CA GLU A 154 -19.87 -18.50 -12.73
C GLU A 154 -21.18 -18.43 -13.53
N GLY A 155 -21.27 -19.25 -14.60
CA GLY A 155 -22.51 -19.57 -15.32
C GLY A 155 -23.30 -20.63 -14.58
#